data_8c56ecaadfd8a1c3ff746f00612632f5
#
_entry.id   8c56ecaadfd8a1c3ff746f00612632f5
#
_cell.length_a   1.000
_cell.length_b   1.000
_cell.length_c   1.000
_cell.angle_alpha   90.00
_cell.angle_beta   90.00
_cell.angle_gamma   90.00
#
_symmetry.space_group_name_H-M   'P 1'
#
loop_
_entity.id
_entity.type
_entity.pdbx_description
1 polymer ?
#
loop_
_entity_poly.entity_id
_entity_poly.type
_entity_poly.pdbx_seq_one_letter_code
_entity_poly.pdbx_strand_id
1 'polypeptide(L)'
;PIVISSQILNRQDGMDEYHARPDDIEKTADPRQARKFADKVLIPEKDWHSDRRMILGFRTARSGMTLAVGADHEIITENEYAALIDTEPGMGKRVYRVEATQGRPIRIDKAVAYHTSRGVPVHELFDRVRRSLDRVREQGHNVYYDEQRAWLDDYWATADVEVEGAPTGIQQAVRWNLFQIAQASARADQLGIPAKGVTGSGYEGHYFWDTEVYVIPMLTYTHPRIAENALRFRVNTLPQARRRAKELSERGALFPWRTITGEEASAYYAAGTAQYHINADIVHAIMNHARATEDKTFLFRDAAPVLVETAR
;
A
#
# COMPACT_ATOMS: atom_id res chain seq x y z
N PRO A 1 4.06 35.90 15.02
CA PRO A 1 3.88 35.04 13.83
C PRO A 1 3.89 33.56 14.19
N ILE A 2 3.10 32.77 13.45
CA ILE A 2 3.12 31.31 13.47
C ILE A 2 3.64 30.84 12.12
N VAL A 3 4.53 29.84 12.13
CA VAL A 3 5.03 29.21 10.90
C VAL A 3 4.46 27.80 10.79
N ILE A 4 3.75 27.51 9.69
CA ILE A 4 3.17 26.22 9.40
C ILE A 4 3.86 25.67 8.13
N SER A 5 4.44 24.49 8.23
CA SER A 5 5.14 23.85 7.11
C SER A 5 4.48 22.51 6.75
N SER A 6 4.27 22.28 5.47
CA SER A 6 3.83 21.01 4.90
C SER A 6 4.84 20.53 3.87
N GLN A 7 5.19 19.26 3.91
CA GLN A 7 6.20 18.69 3.03
C GLN A 7 5.71 17.41 2.35
N ILE A 8 6.22 17.17 1.15
CA ILE A 8 6.36 15.84 0.54
C ILE A 8 7.85 15.55 0.54
N LEU A 9 8.27 14.46 1.17
CA LEU A 9 9.68 14.16 1.34
C LEU A 9 9.97 12.72 0.96
N ASN A 10 10.95 12.53 0.08
CA ASN A 10 11.48 11.22 -0.26
C ASN A 10 12.49 10.78 0.82
N ARG A 11 11.99 10.03 1.80
CA ARG A 11 12.79 9.38 2.85
C ARG A 11 12.56 7.87 2.84
N GLN A 12 12.82 7.24 1.71
CA GLN A 12 12.67 5.78 1.55
C GLN A 12 13.91 5.00 2.02
N ASP A 13 14.84 5.67 2.64
CA ASP A 13 16.10 5.14 3.16
C ASP A 13 15.91 4.33 4.46
N GLY A 14 14.66 4.12 4.85
CA GLY A 14 14.26 3.07 5.79
C GLY A 14 14.40 3.39 7.27
N MET A 15 15.03 4.50 7.66
CA MET A 15 15.08 4.85 9.07
C MET A 15 14.84 6.33 9.31
N ASP A 16 13.89 6.60 10.19
CA ASP A 16 13.77 7.91 10.80
C ASP A 16 14.95 8.09 11.75
N GLU A 17 15.77 9.09 11.55
CA GLU A 17 16.96 9.37 12.39
C GLU A 17 16.60 9.53 13.88
N TYR A 18 15.32 9.81 14.18
CA TYR A 18 14.81 9.96 15.54
C TYR A 18 14.59 8.64 16.30
N HIS A 19 14.61 7.48 15.63
CA HIS A 19 14.27 6.18 16.24
C HIS A 19 15.41 5.15 16.21
N ALA A 20 16.51 5.45 15.54
CA ALA A 20 17.65 4.54 15.48
C ALA A 20 18.68 4.87 16.57
N ARG A 21 18.89 3.94 17.50
CA ARG A 21 20.12 3.94 18.28
C ARG A 21 21.25 3.43 17.40
N PRO A 22 22.43 4.09 17.37
CA PRO A 22 23.57 3.63 16.55
C PRO A 22 23.94 2.16 16.76
N ASP A 23 23.78 1.64 17.97
CA ASP A 23 24.10 0.27 18.36
C ASP A 23 23.08 -0.77 17.86
N ASP A 24 21.88 -0.36 17.44
CA ASP A 24 20.84 -1.26 16.94
C ASP A 24 20.98 -1.55 15.44
N ILE A 25 21.76 -0.74 14.72
CA ILE A 25 21.91 -0.82 13.26
C ILE A 25 22.75 -2.03 12.83
N GLU A 26 23.74 -2.42 13.65
CA GLU A 26 24.63 -3.54 13.33
C GLU A 26 24.11 -4.93 13.73
N LYS A 27 23.11 -5.00 14.60
CA LYS A 27 22.75 -6.27 15.28
C LYS A 27 21.61 -7.07 14.67
N THR A 28 20.80 -6.54 13.76
CA THR A 28 19.62 -7.29 13.35
C THR A 28 19.34 -7.23 11.87
N ALA A 29 19.66 -8.32 11.18
CA ALA A 29 19.02 -8.69 9.93
C ALA A 29 17.54 -9.12 10.15
N ASP A 30 16.85 -8.55 11.14
CA ASP A 30 15.44 -8.86 11.42
C ASP A 30 14.55 -8.22 10.37
N PRO A 31 13.85 -9.03 9.54
CA PRO A 31 13.00 -8.53 8.45
C PRO A 31 11.78 -7.76 8.95
N ARG A 32 11.43 -7.90 10.23
CA ARG A 32 10.31 -7.19 10.86
C ARG A 32 10.61 -5.73 11.11
N GLN A 33 11.88 -5.34 11.08
CA GLN A 33 12.33 -3.97 11.29
C GLN A 33 12.56 -3.28 9.93
N ALA A 34 12.31 -1.97 9.89
CA ALA A 34 12.69 -1.16 8.74
C ALA A 34 14.21 -1.16 8.58
N ARG A 35 14.69 -1.30 7.36
CA ARG A 35 16.12 -1.30 7.04
C ARG A 35 16.53 0.06 6.48
N LYS A 36 17.75 0.47 6.80
CA LYS A 36 18.41 1.54 6.11
C LYS A 36 18.99 1.00 4.79
N PHE A 37 18.61 1.61 3.68
CA PHE A 37 19.19 1.29 2.38
C PHE A 37 20.42 2.18 2.14
N ALA A 38 21.50 1.61 1.62
CA ALA A 38 22.70 2.35 1.25
C ALA A 38 22.42 3.33 0.10
N ASP A 39 21.50 2.96 -0.82
CA ASP A 39 21.13 3.74 -1.97
C ASP A 39 19.64 4.16 -1.88
N LYS A 40 19.30 5.29 -2.49
CA LYS A 40 17.91 5.72 -2.62
C LYS A 40 17.11 4.73 -3.45
N VAL A 41 16.01 4.23 -2.88
CA VAL A 41 15.10 3.31 -3.57
C VAL A 41 14.30 4.03 -4.65
N LEU A 42 13.84 5.25 -4.35
CA LEU A 42 13.12 6.12 -5.26
C LEU A 42 14.06 7.18 -5.82
N ILE A 43 14.34 7.10 -7.12
CA ILE A 43 15.14 8.07 -7.85
C ILE A 43 14.21 9.18 -8.32
N PRO A 44 14.45 10.45 -7.98
CA PRO A 44 13.66 11.57 -8.49
C PRO A 44 13.84 11.71 -10.01
N GLU A 45 12.75 11.88 -10.74
CA GLU A 45 12.77 12.11 -12.20
C GLU A 45 12.18 13.45 -12.60
N LYS A 46 11.21 13.96 -11.81
CA LYS A 46 10.55 15.21 -12.13
C LYS A 46 9.97 15.83 -10.87
N ASP A 47 10.05 17.14 -10.79
CA ASP A 47 9.34 17.96 -9.83
C ASP A 47 8.67 19.15 -10.50
N TRP A 48 7.64 19.68 -9.87
CA TRP A 48 6.91 20.85 -10.35
C TRP A 48 6.05 21.46 -9.24
N HIS A 49 5.95 22.78 -9.23
CA HIS A 49 5.01 23.48 -8.35
C HIS A 49 4.33 24.65 -9.03
N SER A 50 3.25 25.11 -8.43
CA SER A 50 2.53 26.36 -8.68
C SER A 50 2.14 26.98 -7.34
N ASP A 51 1.36 28.05 -7.34
CA ASP A 51 1.02 28.82 -6.13
C ASP A 51 0.53 28.00 -4.93
N ARG A 52 -0.07 26.84 -5.14
CA ARG A 52 -0.65 26.00 -4.08
C ARG A 52 -0.37 24.50 -4.24
N ARG A 53 0.10 24.08 -5.39
CA ARG A 53 0.29 22.67 -5.74
C ARG A 53 1.76 22.33 -5.91
N MET A 54 2.16 21.22 -5.36
CA MET A 54 3.46 20.59 -5.64
C MET A 54 3.27 19.14 -6.07
N ILE A 55 4.07 18.69 -7.06
CA ILE A 55 4.05 17.32 -7.56
C ILE A 55 5.48 16.84 -7.71
N LEU A 56 5.76 15.66 -7.19
CA LEU A 56 7.03 14.96 -7.30
C LEU A 56 6.83 13.63 -8.02
N GLY A 57 7.76 13.27 -8.88
CA GLY A 57 7.76 12.03 -9.62
C GLY A 57 9.05 11.26 -9.46
N PHE A 58 8.91 9.94 -9.34
CA PHE A 58 9.99 9.04 -9.00
C PHE A 58 9.93 7.77 -9.84
N ARG A 59 11.08 7.11 -9.94
CA ARG A 59 11.21 5.75 -10.42
C ARG A 59 12.00 4.91 -9.41
N THR A 60 11.59 3.66 -9.24
CA THR A 60 12.37 2.74 -8.40
C THR A 60 13.68 2.35 -9.10
N ALA A 61 14.77 2.29 -8.33
CA ALA A 61 16.12 2.09 -8.85
C ALA A 61 16.29 0.78 -9.65
N ARG A 62 15.66 -0.31 -9.21
CA ARG A 62 15.85 -1.64 -9.80
C ARG A 62 14.66 -2.14 -10.61
N SER A 63 13.45 -2.02 -10.09
CA SER A 63 12.26 -2.57 -10.75
C SER A 63 11.67 -1.66 -11.84
N GLY A 64 12.13 -0.41 -11.95
CA GLY A 64 11.62 0.55 -12.93
C GLY A 64 10.16 0.97 -12.72
N MET A 65 9.56 0.66 -11.56
CA MET A 65 8.22 1.11 -11.22
C MET A 65 8.21 2.62 -11.02
N THR A 66 7.12 3.26 -11.38
CA THR A 66 6.98 4.71 -11.32
C THR A 66 5.97 5.14 -10.27
N LEU A 67 6.19 6.30 -9.68
CA LEU A 67 5.35 6.94 -8.69
C LEU A 67 5.27 8.43 -9.00
N ALA A 68 4.08 9.01 -8.91
CA ALA A 68 3.91 10.45 -8.74
C ALA A 68 3.06 10.73 -7.50
N VAL A 69 3.45 11.72 -6.74
CA VAL A 69 2.73 12.23 -5.57
C VAL A 69 2.56 13.73 -5.69
N GLY A 70 1.37 14.22 -5.41
CA GLY A 70 1.11 15.66 -5.40
C GLY A 70 0.27 16.06 -4.20
N ALA A 71 0.41 17.31 -3.82
CA ALA A 71 -0.39 17.92 -2.77
C ALA A 71 -0.85 19.32 -3.16
N ASP A 72 -2.15 19.56 -2.97
CA ASP A 72 -2.74 20.90 -2.99
C ASP A 72 -2.90 21.42 -1.56
N HIS A 73 -2.76 22.72 -1.39
CA HIS A 73 -2.95 23.39 -0.11
C HIS A 73 -3.81 24.62 -0.28
N GLU A 74 -4.77 24.78 0.62
CA GLU A 74 -5.58 25.97 0.75
C GLU A 74 -5.55 26.45 2.20
N ILE A 75 -5.32 27.75 2.40
CA ILE A 75 -5.39 28.38 3.72
C ILE A 75 -6.63 29.26 3.79
N ILE A 76 -7.40 29.11 4.85
CA ILE A 76 -8.62 29.87 5.12
C ILE A 76 -8.42 30.57 6.47
N THR A 77 -8.28 31.89 6.46
CA THR A 77 -8.06 32.68 7.67
C THR A 77 -8.32 34.16 7.39
N GLU A 78 -8.73 34.90 8.42
CA GLU A 78 -8.80 36.36 8.43
C GLU A 78 -7.49 37.05 8.84
N ASN A 79 -6.47 36.22 9.23
CA ASN A 79 -5.17 36.77 9.58
C ASN A 79 -4.36 37.06 8.32
N GLU A 80 -3.51 38.07 8.40
CA GLU A 80 -2.53 38.35 7.36
C GLU A 80 -1.51 37.16 7.29
N TYR A 81 -1.17 36.74 6.09
CA TYR A 81 -0.19 35.67 5.89
C TYR A 81 0.65 35.87 4.64
N ALA A 82 1.85 35.35 4.68
CA ALA A 82 2.71 35.09 3.52
C ALA A 82 2.85 33.61 3.29
N ALA A 83 2.98 33.20 2.03
CA ALA A 83 3.10 31.82 1.66
C ALA A 83 4.26 31.62 0.66
N LEU A 84 5.01 30.55 0.86
CA LEU A 84 6.08 30.09 -0.02
C LEU A 84 5.84 28.64 -0.41
N ILE A 85 6.12 28.31 -1.64
CA ILE A 85 6.16 26.94 -2.14
C ILE A 85 7.44 26.75 -2.94
N ASP A 86 8.06 25.61 -2.78
CA ASP A 86 9.28 25.24 -3.49
C ASP A 86 9.36 23.73 -3.70
N THR A 87 10.03 23.32 -4.77
CA THR A 87 10.32 21.89 -5.06
C THR A 87 11.78 21.74 -5.48
N GLU A 88 12.37 20.65 -5.03
CA GLU A 88 13.67 20.17 -5.46
C GLU A 88 13.61 18.64 -5.65
N PRO A 89 14.61 18.02 -6.29
CA PRO A 89 14.62 16.58 -6.45
C PRO A 89 14.44 15.82 -5.14
N GLY A 90 13.28 15.20 -4.96
CA GLY A 90 12.93 14.43 -3.78
C GLY A 90 12.26 15.18 -2.63
N MET A 91 12.07 16.49 -2.73
CA MET A 91 11.36 17.27 -1.73
C MET A 91 10.44 18.31 -2.34
N GLY A 92 9.25 18.45 -1.77
CA GLY A 92 8.36 19.59 -2.01
C GLY A 92 7.95 20.20 -0.68
N LYS A 93 7.98 21.52 -0.55
CA LYS A 93 7.71 22.22 0.69
C LYS A 93 6.77 23.39 0.47
N ARG A 94 5.72 23.47 1.29
CA ARG A 94 4.83 24.62 1.43
C ARG A 94 4.98 25.21 2.83
N VAL A 95 5.18 26.51 2.92
CA VAL A 95 5.31 27.24 4.19
C VAL A 95 4.31 28.39 4.23
N TYR A 96 3.61 28.51 5.33
CA TYR A 96 2.78 29.66 5.67
C TYR A 96 3.37 30.37 6.88
N ARG A 97 3.56 31.68 6.78
CA ARG A 97 3.87 32.56 7.91
C ARG A 97 2.64 33.42 8.17
N VAL A 98 1.98 33.19 9.29
CA VAL A 98 0.71 33.81 9.64
C VAL A 98 0.92 34.72 10.83
N GLU A 99 0.48 35.96 10.72
CA GLU A 99 0.43 36.92 11.83
C GLU A 99 -0.87 36.66 12.63
N ALA A 100 -0.78 35.61 13.49
CA ALA A 100 -1.96 35.10 14.17
C ALA A 100 -2.47 36.02 15.26
N THR A 101 -3.77 36.27 15.25
CA THR A 101 -4.51 37.02 16.28
C THR A 101 -5.38 36.05 17.08
N GLN A 102 -5.39 36.19 18.40
CA GLN A 102 -6.25 35.35 19.25
C GLN A 102 -7.72 35.48 18.85
N GLY A 103 -8.41 34.36 18.74
CA GLY A 103 -9.80 34.28 18.33
C GLY A 103 -10.05 34.24 16.81
N ARG A 104 -9.02 34.44 15.97
CA ARG A 104 -9.11 34.26 14.51
C ARG A 104 -8.58 32.89 14.09
N PRO A 105 -9.44 32.01 13.61
CA PRO A 105 -9.01 30.64 13.25
C PRO A 105 -8.07 30.65 12.03
N ILE A 106 -7.19 29.64 12.01
CA ILE A 106 -6.36 29.30 10.85
C ILE A 106 -6.72 27.87 10.47
N ARG A 107 -7.28 27.70 9.27
CA ARG A 107 -7.57 26.38 8.70
C ARG A 107 -6.70 26.17 7.48
N ILE A 108 -6.09 25.00 7.37
CA ILE A 108 -5.37 24.55 6.18
C ILE A 108 -6.00 23.25 5.70
N ASP A 109 -6.53 23.30 4.48
CA ASP A 109 -7.01 22.10 3.79
C ASP A 109 -5.89 21.58 2.89
N LYS A 110 -5.55 20.31 3.04
CA LYS A 110 -4.53 19.62 2.26
C LYS A 110 -5.14 18.40 1.57
N ALA A 111 -5.10 18.40 0.23
CA ALA A 111 -5.42 17.24 -0.57
C ALA A 111 -4.14 16.59 -1.09
N VAL A 112 -4.05 15.26 -1.01
CA VAL A 112 -2.88 14.50 -1.50
C VAL A 112 -3.35 13.42 -2.46
N ALA A 113 -2.65 13.28 -3.59
CA ALA A 113 -2.90 12.23 -4.57
C ALA A 113 -1.63 11.44 -4.87
N TYR A 114 -1.74 10.10 -4.90
CA TYR A 114 -0.70 9.17 -5.28
C TYR A 114 -1.12 8.37 -6.50
N HIS A 115 -0.23 8.25 -7.48
CA HIS A 115 -0.39 7.34 -8.60
C HIS A 115 0.88 6.52 -8.81
N THR A 116 0.73 5.21 -8.92
CA THR A 116 1.83 4.27 -9.15
C THR A 116 1.57 3.45 -10.40
N SER A 117 2.64 2.96 -11.03
CA SER A 117 2.52 2.05 -12.17
C SER A 117 3.75 1.18 -12.34
N ARG A 118 3.58 0.05 -13.03
CA ARG A 118 4.68 -0.83 -13.47
C ARG A 118 5.12 -0.58 -14.91
N GLY A 119 4.36 0.20 -15.69
CA GLY A 119 4.64 0.35 -17.12
C GLY A 119 4.28 1.73 -17.68
N VAL A 120 3.88 2.67 -16.83
CA VAL A 120 3.51 4.03 -17.24
C VAL A 120 4.63 5.00 -16.86
N PRO A 121 5.10 5.85 -17.77
CA PRO A 121 6.16 6.82 -17.47
C PRO A 121 5.69 7.90 -16.48
N VAL A 122 6.63 8.49 -15.76
CA VAL A 122 6.38 9.48 -14.69
C VAL A 122 5.54 10.67 -15.17
N HIS A 123 5.76 11.17 -16.38
CA HIS A 123 5.00 12.32 -16.90
C HIS A 123 3.49 12.04 -17.02
N GLU A 124 3.09 10.83 -17.41
CA GLU A 124 1.69 10.42 -17.44
C GLU A 124 1.10 10.35 -16.01
N LEU A 125 1.87 9.88 -15.05
CA LEU A 125 1.45 9.87 -13.64
C LEU A 125 1.29 11.28 -13.07
N PHE A 126 2.13 12.24 -13.51
CA PHE A 126 1.94 13.65 -13.18
C PHE A 126 0.58 14.17 -13.61
N ASP A 127 0.15 13.84 -14.83
CA ASP A 127 -1.14 14.28 -15.35
C ASP A 127 -2.30 13.59 -14.64
N ARG A 128 -2.13 12.32 -14.21
CA ARG A 128 -3.10 11.64 -13.37
C ARG A 128 -3.24 12.31 -12.00
N VAL A 129 -2.13 12.67 -11.37
CA VAL A 129 -2.12 13.42 -10.10
C VAL A 129 -2.82 14.76 -10.27
N ARG A 130 -2.52 15.51 -11.33
CA ARG A 130 -3.19 16.80 -11.62
C ARG A 130 -4.71 16.62 -11.71
N ARG A 131 -5.17 15.67 -12.53
CA ARG A 131 -6.61 15.39 -12.69
C ARG A 131 -7.27 14.98 -11.38
N SER A 132 -6.59 14.19 -10.55
CA SER A 132 -7.11 13.80 -9.23
C SER A 132 -7.28 14.99 -8.30
N LEU A 133 -6.26 15.85 -8.22
CA LEU A 133 -6.30 17.06 -7.38
C LEU A 133 -7.29 18.10 -7.92
N ASP A 134 -7.42 18.25 -9.25
CA ASP A 134 -8.43 19.15 -9.87
C ASP A 134 -9.85 18.69 -9.50
N ARG A 135 -10.12 17.39 -9.55
CA ARG A 135 -11.40 16.80 -9.16
C ARG A 135 -11.72 17.06 -7.68
N VAL A 136 -10.74 16.91 -6.78
CA VAL A 136 -10.92 17.21 -5.35
C VAL A 136 -11.33 18.68 -5.16
N ARG A 137 -10.70 19.57 -5.91
CA ARG A 137 -11.01 21.01 -5.83
C ARG A 137 -12.39 21.35 -6.39
N GLU A 138 -12.79 20.72 -7.48
CA GLU A 138 -14.09 20.93 -8.13
C GLU A 138 -15.23 20.38 -7.28
N GLN A 139 -15.08 19.21 -6.69
CA GLN A 139 -16.12 18.54 -5.91
C GLN A 139 -16.16 18.97 -4.44
N GLY A 140 -15.02 19.46 -3.92
CA GLY A 140 -14.87 19.80 -2.51
C GLY A 140 -14.58 18.58 -1.62
N HIS A 141 -14.00 18.83 -0.46
CA HIS A 141 -13.56 17.78 0.47
C HIS A 141 -14.72 16.94 1.05
N ASN A 142 -15.89 17.55 1.23
CA ASN A 142 -17.04 16.87 1.86
C ASN A 142 -17.51 15.64 1.07
N VAL A 143 -17.49 15.72 -0.27
CA VAL A 143 -17.86 14.58 -1.13
C VAL A 143 -17.01 13.36 -0.80
N TYR A 144 -15.71 13.54 -0.62
CA TYR A 144 -14.80 12.43 -0.29
C TYR A 144 -15.00 11.88 1.12
N TYR A 145 -15.36 12.73 2.09
CA TYR A 145 -15.75 12.26 3.42
C TYR A 145 -17.03 11.45 3.40
N ASP A 146 -18.02 11.87 2.63
CA ASP A 146 -19.30 11.18 2.50
C ASP A 146 -19.12 9.84 1.76
N GLU A 147 -18.35 9.81 0.68
CA GLU A 147 -17.99 8.58 -0.04
C GLU A 147 -17.20 7.59 0.84
N GLN A 148 -16.22 8.10 1.61
CA GLN A 148 -15.45 7.27 2.55
C GLN A 148 -16.33 6.71 3.65
N ARG A 149 -17.25 7.51 4.20
CA ARG A 149 -18.22 7.07 5.21
C ARG A 149 -19.13 5.99 4.63
N ALA A 150 -19.73 6.23 3.49
CA ALA A 150 -20.63 5.25 2.85
C ALA A 150 -19.93 3.92 2.58
N TRP A 151 -18.67 3.95 2.12
CA TRP A 151 -17.88 2.75 1.91
C TRP A 151 -17.59 2.01 3.22
N LEU A 152 -17.25 2.72 4.28
CA LEU A 152 -16.99 2.12 5.60
C LEU A 152 -18.27 1.58 6.25
N ASP A 153 -19.41 2.26 6.08
CA ASP A 153 -20.70 1.78 6.58
C ASP A 153 -21.07 0.45 5.89
N ASP A 154 -20.89 0.34 4.58
CA ASP A 154 -21.08 -0.91 3.83
C ASP A 154 -20.11 -2.00 4.30
N TYR A 155 -18.83 -1.66 4.50
CA TYR A 155 -17.83 -2.59 5.03
C TYR A 155 -18.24 -3.12 6.42
N TRP A 156 -18.59 -2.24 7.33
CA TRP A 156 -18.93 -2.62 8.69
C TRP A 156 -20.23 -3.44 8.77
N ALA A 157 -21.17 -3.24 7.86
CA ALA A 157 -22.40 -4.02 7.82
C ALA A 157 -22.17 -5.53 7.70
N THR A 158 -21.03 -5.95 7.13
CA THR A 158 -20.69 -7.37 6.93
C THR A 158 -19.45 -7.84 7.70
N ALA A 159 -18.57 -6.93 8.12
CA ALA A 159 -17.28 -7.27 8.73
C ALA A 159 -17.21 -7.01 10.23
N ASP A 160 -18.16 -6.26 10.80
CA ASP A 160 -18.12 -5.96 12.23
C ASP A 160 -18.31 -7.21 13.08
N VAL A 161 -17.59 -7.27 14.19
CA VAL A 161 -17.67 -8.34 15.19
C VAL A 161 -17.89 -7.69 16.54
N GLU A 162 -19.02 -8.01 17.17
CA GLU A 162 -19.32 -7.58 18.53
C GLU A 162 -18.84 -8.64 19.53
N VAL A 163 -18.12 -8.19 20.56
CA VAL A 163 -17.57 -9.05 21.60
C VAL A 163 -18.27 -8.71 22.92
N GLU A 164 -19.31 -9.48 23.24
CA GLU A 164 -20.09 -9.30 24.47
C GLU A 164 -19.28 -9.65 25.73
N GLY A 165 -19.45 -8.85 26.78
CA GLY A 165 -18.80 -9.09 28.07
C GLY A 165 -17.30 -8.84 28.11
N ALA A 166 -16.68 -8.43 26.99
CA ALA A 166 -15.27 -8.10 26.96
C ALA A 166 -15.01 -6.65 27.43
N PRO A 167 -13.81 -6.36 27.98
CA PRO A 167 -13.39 -4.98 28.21
C PRO A 167 -13.45 -4.15 26.92
N THR A 168 -13.79 -2.87 27.04
CA THR A 168 -13.94 -1.94 25.90
C THR A 168 -12.71 -1.92 24.96
N GLY A 169 -11.51 -2.08 25.51
CA GLY A 169 -10.28 -2.12 24.72
C GLY A 169 -10.18 -3.31 23.76
N ILE A 170 -10.82 -4.45 24.08
CA ILE A 170 -10.81 -5.62 23.17
C ILE A 170 -11.68 -5.34 21.94
N GLN A 171 -12.87 -4.80 22.13
CA GLN A 171 -13.76 -4.41 21.03
C GLN A 171 -13.07 -3.40 20.10
N GLN A 172 -12.41 -2.40 20.67
CA GLN A 172 -11.64 -1.42 19.90
C GLN A 172 -10.49 -2.07 19.13
N ALA A 173 -9.75 -2.99 19.74
CA ALA A 173 -8.64 -3.69 19.09
C ALA A 173 -9.11 -4.56 17.92
N VAL A 174 -10.25 -5.26 18.08
CA VAL A 174 -10.85 -6.07 17.00
C VAL A 174 -11.22 -5.17 15.81
N ARG A 175 -11.98 -4.10 16.03
CA ARG A 175 -12.37 -3.16 14.98
C ARG A 175 -11.17 -2.48 14.33
N TRP A 176 -10.15 -2.12 15.12
CA TRP A 176 -8.91 -1.56 14.59
C TRP A 176 -8.20 -2.52 13.63
N ASN A 177 -8.07 -3.79 13.98
CA ASN A 177 -7.45 -4.80 13.12
C ASN A 177 -8.25 -5.05 11.85
N LEU A 178 -9.59 -5.14 11.95
CA LEU A 178 -10.47 -5.26 10.78
C LEU A 178 -10.31 -4.04 9.83
N PHE A 179 -10.26 -2.84 10.39
CA PHE A 179 -10.01 -1.62 9.61
C PHE A 179 -8.64 -1.65 8.91
N GLN A 180 -7.57 -2.10 9.59
CA GLN A 180 -6.24 -2.21 8.98
C GLN A 180 -6.24 -3.20 7.82
N ILE A 181 -6.93 -4.33 7.93
CA ILE A 181 -7.08 -5.29 6.84
C ILE A 181 -7.85 -4.66 5.68
N ALA A 182 -8.97 -4.00 5.94
CA ALA A 182 -9.75 -3.31 4.91
C ALA A 182 -8.92 -2.26 4.19
N GLN A 183 -8.20 -1.42 4.92
CA GLN A 183 -7.34 -0.37 4.38
C GLN A 183 -6.25 -0.93 3.46
N ALA A 184 -5.64 -2.08 3.83
CA ALA A 184 -4.59 -2.71 3.06
C ALA A 184 -5.09 -3.48 1.84
N SER A 185 -6.28 -4.06 1.90
CA SER A 185 -6.80 -5.02 0.91
C SER A 185 -7.82 -4.43 -0.07
N ALA A 186 -8.59 -3.44 0.32
CA ALA A 186 -9.73 -2.93 -0.46
C ALA A 186 -9.37 -2.44 -1.87
N ARG A 187 -8.14 -1.98 -2.07
CA ARG A 187 -7.64 -1.48 -3.35
C ARG A 187 -6.51 -2.32 -3.96
N ALA A 188 -6.27 -3.51 -3.43
CA ALA A 188 -5.28 -4.44 -3.94
C ALA A 188 -5.79 -5.17 -5.19
N ASP A 189 -6.25 -4.41 -6.21
CA ASP A 189 -6.75 -4.98 -7.45
C ASP A 189 -5.63 -5.72 -8.18
N GLN A 190 -5.65 -7.05 -8.07
CA GLN A 190 -4.69 -7.96 -8.69
C GLN A 190 -3.23 -7.75 -8.25
N LEU A 191 -3.02 -7.02 -7.18
CA LEU A 191 -1.72 -6.75 -6.57
C LEU A 191 -1.59 -7.43 -5.21
N GLY A 192 -0.36 -7.60 -4.75
CA GLY A 192 -0.08 -8.16 -3.44
C GLY A 192 -0.48 -7.20 -2.30
N ILE A 193 -0.89 -7.77 -1.18
CA ILE A 193 -1.16 -7.04 0.06
C ILE A 193 0.12 -7.07 0.89
N PRO A 194 0.69 -5.90 1.28
CA PRO A 194 1.90 -5.88 2.09
C PRO A 194 1.68 -6.50 3.48
N ALA A 195 2.64 -7.25 3.99
CA ALA A 195 2.53 -7.95 5.27
C ALA A 195 2.21 -7.05 6.46
N LYS A 196 2.69 -5.80 6.44
CA LYS A 196 2.40 -4.77 7.47
C LYS A 196 1.29 -3.80 7.06
N GLY A 197 0.55 -4.10 5.99
CA GLY A 197 -0.46 -3.19 5.47
C GLY A 197 0.11 -1.86 4.99
N VAL A 198 -0.68 -0.80 5.06
CA VAL A 198 -0.33 0.53 4.52
C VAL A 198 0.53 1.34 5.50
N THR A 199 0.44 1.06 6.80
CA THR A 199 1.01 1.90 7.86
C THR A 199 2.31 1.40 8.46
N GLY A 200 2.72 0.17 8.14
CA GLY A 200 3.93 -0.46 8.66
C GLY A 200 5.05 -0.55 7.64
N SER A 201 6.28 -0.23 8.05
CA SER A 201 7.47 -0.32 7.20
C SER A 201 8.19 -1.68 7.25
N GLY A 202 7.83 -2.56 8.19
CA GLY A 202 8.42 -3.89 8.29
C GLY A 202 8.11 -4.75 7.07
N TYR A 203 9.00 -5.69 6.77
CA TYR A 203 8.99 -6.55 5.59
C TYR A 203 9.03 -5.80 4.25
N GLU A 204 9.29 -4.50 4.27
CA GLU A 204 9.56 -3.69 3.07
C GLU A 204 8.48 -3.80 1.98
N GLY A 205 7.22 -3.90 2.39
CA GLY A 205 6.08 -4.02 1.47
C GLY A 205 5.91 -5.38 0.79
N HIS A 206 6.65 -6.40 1.21
CA HIS A 206 6.53 -7.73 0.62
C HIS A 206 5.24 -8.45 1.02
N TYR A 207 4.79 -9.31 0.12
CA TYR A 207 3.69 -10.23 0.26
C TYR A 207 4.20 -11.60 0.74
N PHE A 208 3.42 -12.26 1.60
CA PHE A 208 3.70 -13.60 2.13
C PHE A 208 2.45 -14.47 2.06
N TRP A 209 2.62 -15.77 2.22
CA TRP A 209 1.56 -16.77 2.26
C TRP A 209 0.59 -16.63 3.45
N ASP A 210 0.96 -15.84 4.45
CA ASP A 210 0.08 -15.44 5.56
C ASP A 210 -1.24 -14.82 5.06
N THR A 211 -1.19 -14.16 3.91
CA THR A 211 -2.38 -13.60 3.27
C THR A 211 -3.38 -14.69 2.90
N GLU A 212 -2.93 -15.79 2.29
CA GLU A 212 -3.77 -16.91 1.90
C GLU A 212 -4.41 -17.61 3.11
N VAL A 213 -3.66 -17.75 4.20
CA VAL A 213 -4.09 -18.54 5.36
C VAL A 213 -4.92 -17.73 6.35
N TYR A 214 -4.64 -16.43 6.51
CA TYR A 214 -5.30 -15.61 7.55
C TYR A 214 -6.20 -14.51 7.00
N VAL A 215 -5.79 -13.83 5.93
CA VAL A 215 -6.52 -12.66 5.40
C VAL A 215 -7.62 -13.07 4.42
N ILE A 216 -7.31 -13.93 3.47
CA ILE A 216 -8.28 -14.40 2.46
C ILE A 216 -9.51 -15.08 3.08
N PRO A 217 -9.40 -15.97 4.09
CA PRO A 217 -10.58 -16.56 4.70
C PRO A 217 -11.53 -15.50 5.31
N MET A 218 -11.00 -14.51 6.02
CA MET A 218 -11.81 -13.43 6.59
C MET A 218 -12.50 -12.64 5.47
N LEU A 219 -11.76 -12.22 4.45
CA LEU A 219 -12.31 -11.47 3.32
C LEU A 219 -13.30 -12.28 2.48
N THR A 220 -13.11 -13.58 2.35
CA THR A 220 -14.04 -14.48 1.63
C THR A 220 -15.44 -14.45 2.25
N TYR A 221 -15.53 -14.43 3.57
CA TYR A 221 -16.82 -14.44 4.28
C TYR A 221 -17.41 -13.05 4.48
N THR A 222 -16.61 -12.01 4.43
CA THR A 222 -17.07 -10.62 4.65
C THR A 222 -17.18 -9.82 3.36
N HIS A 223 -16.15 -9.88 2.51
CA HIS A 223 -16.03 -9.12 1.26
C HIS A 223 -15.43 -9.97 0.13
N PRO A 224 -16.17 -10.95 -0.40
CA PRO A 224 -15.65 -11.95 -1.35
C PRO A 224 -15.01 -11.34 -2.60
N ARG A 225 -15.48 -10.18 -3.07
CA ARG A 225 -14.87 -9.48 -4.22
C ARG A 225 -13.46 -8.99 -3.93
N ILE A 226 -13.19 -8.57 -2.68
CA ILE A 226 -11.84 -8.15 -2.25
C ILE A 226 -10.94 -9.39 -2.15
N ALA A 227 -11.46 -10.51 -1.61
CA ALA A 227 -10.73 -11.78 -1.56
C ALA A 227 -10.34 -12.26 -2.97
N GLU A 228 -11.27 -12.22 -3.92
CA GLU A 228 -11.02 -12.61 -5.31
C GLU A 228 -9.92 -11.74 -5.94
N ASN A 229 -9.97 -10.42 -5.78
CA ASN A 229 -8.94 -9.51 -6.28
C ASN A 229 -7.56 -9.83 -5.69
N ALA A 230 -7.49 -10.17 -4.42
CA ALA A 230 -6.24 -10.59 -3.78
C ALA A 230 -5.74 -11.95 -4.32
N LEU A 231 -6.63 -12.92 -4.55
CA LEU A 231 -6.29 -14.21 -5.16
C LEU A 231 -5.79 -14.05 -6.61
N ARG A 232 -6.31 -13.07 -7.35
CA ARG A 232 -5.83 -12.76 -8.71
C ARG A 232 -4.35 -12.35 -8.76
N PHE A 233 -3.78 -11.87 -7.66
CA PHE A 233 -2.33 -11.66 -7.57
C PHE A 233 -1.55 -12.96 -7.82
N ARG A 234 -1.98 -14.07 -7.21
CA ARG A 234 -1.32 -15.37 -7.45
C ARG A 234 -1.54 -15.88 -8.87
N VAL A 235 -2.75 -15.72 -9.41
CA VAL A 235 -3.03 -16.06 -10.81
C VAL A 235 -2.09 -15.29 -11.76
N ASN A 236 -1.96 -13.98 -11.55
CA ASN A 236 -1.13 -13.13 -12.40
C ASN A 236 0.37 -13.37 -12.24
N THR A 237 0.80 -13.95 -11.13
CA THR A 237 2.21 -14.28 -10.87
C THR A 237 2.57 -15.74 -11.19
N LEU A 238 1.65 -16.52 -11.75
CA LEU A 238 1.91 -17.90 -12.19
C LEU A 238 3.09 -18.02 -13.19
N PRO A 239 3.28 -17.10 -14.16
CA PRO A 239 4.45 -17.18 -15.04
C PRO A 239 5.79 -17.12 -14.28
N GLN A 240 5.88 -16.34 -13.21
CA GLN A 240 7.05 -16.25 -12.36
C GLN A 240 7.26 -17.56 -11.58
N ALA A 241 6.18 -18.11 -11.01
CA ALA A 241 6.23 -19.38 -10.29
C ALA A 241 6.67 -20.56 -11.19
N ARG A 242 6.25 -20.58 -12.47
CA ARG A 242 6.73 -21.55 -13.47
C ARG A 242 8.22 -21.39 -13.75
N ARG A 243 8.72 -20.17 -13.88
CA ARG A 243 10.16 -19.93 -14.06
C ARG A 243 10.94 -20.43 -12.85
N ARG A 244 10.44 -20.13 -11.65
CA ARG A 244 11.09 -20.57 -10.41
C ARG A 244 11.17 -22.09 -10.28
N ALA A 245 10.10 -22.82 -10.58
CA ALA A 245 10.12 -24.29 -10.61
C ALA A 245 11.22 -24.79 -11.58
N LYS A 246 11.28 -24.24 -12.79
CA LYS A 246 12.30 -24.61 -13.78
C LYS A 246 13.74 -24.33 -13.32
N GLU A 247 13.99 -23.21 -12.63
CA GLU A 247 15.30 -22.87 -12.06
C GLU A 247 15.76 -23.91 -11.04
N LEU A 248 14.83 -24.53 -10.31
CA LEU A 248 15.10 -25.57 -9.33
C LEU A 248 15.02 -27.00 -9.94
N SER A 249 14.94 -27.11 -11.27
CA SER A 249 14.80 -28.39 -11.98
C SER A 249 13.50 -29.15 -11.65
N GLU A 250 12.47 -28.43 -11.21
CA GLU A 250 11.14 -28.93 -10.89
C GLU A 250 10.17 -28.71 -12.05
N ARG A 251 9.02 -29.41 -12.01
CA ARG A 251 7.91 -29.24 -12.95
C ARG A 251 6.81 -28.38 -12.35
N GLY A 252 5.94 -27.82 -13.21
CA GLY A 252 4.80 -27.05 -12.79
C GLY A 252 5.17 -25.65 -12.31
N ALA A 253 4.75 -25.28 -11.12
CA ALA A 253 4.98 -23.95 -10.53
C ALA A 253 5.47 -24.06 -9.08
N LEU A 254 6.34 -23.15 -8.68
CA LEU A 254 6.75 -22.95 -7.29
C LEU A 254 6.57 -21.49 -6.92
N PHE A 255 5.58 -21.21 -6.11
CA PHE A 255 5.30 -19.85 -5.68
C PHE A 255 6.27 -19.37 -4.60
N PRO A 256 6.63 -18.08 -4.62
CA PRO A 256 7.60 -17.53 -3.67
C PRO A 256 7.04 -17.43 -2.26
N TRP A 257 7.92 -17.58 -1.28
CA TRP A 257 7.62 -17.31 0.11
C TRP A 257 7.48 -15.82 0.37
N ARG A 258 8.38 -15.01 -0.19
CA ARG A 258 8.43 -13.55 -0.05
C ARG A 258 8.50 -12.90 -1.42
N THR A 259 7.60 -11.97 -1.73
CA THR A 259 7.56 -11.37 -3.06
C THR A 259 6.89 -10.00 -3.09
N ILE A 260 7.20 -9.23 -4.14
CA ILE A 260 6.43 -8.06 -4.58
C ILE A 260 5.85 -8.30 -5.98
N THR A 261 6.60 -8.96 -6.85
CA THR A 261 6.29 -9.10 -8.28
C THR A 261 5.98 -10.53 -8.72
N GLY A 262 5.96 -11.47 -7.78
CA GLY A 262 5.84 -12.90 -8.05
C GLY A 262 7.18 -13.62 -8.11
N GLU A 263 8.31 -12.91 -8.08
CA GLU A 263 9.64 -13.49 -7.97
C GLU A 263 10.05 -13.70 -6.51
N GLU A 264 10.83 -14.75 -6.22
CA GLU A 264 11.31 -15.00 -4.86
C GLU A 264 12.30 -13.93 -4.41
N ALA A 265 12.00 -13.28 -3.31
CA ALA A 265 12.80 -12.21 -2.72
C ALA A 265 13.38 -12.56 -1.33
N SER A 266 13.36 -13.84 -0.94
CA SER A 266 13.92 -14.29 0.34
C SER A 266 15.44 -14.28 0.30
N ALA A 267 16.06 -13.75 1.35
CA ALA A 267 17.52 -13.61 1.44
C ALA A 267 18.10 -14.22 2.72
N TYR A 268 17.27 -14.90 3.54
CA TYR A 268 17.71 -15.31 4.88
C TYR A 268 18.44 -16.64 4.92
N TYR A 269 17.98 -17.63 4.16
CA TYR A 269 18.58 -18.95 4.08
C TYR A 269 18.02 -19.70 2.87
N ALA A 270 18.79 -20.68 2.37
CA ALA A 270 18.44 -21.36 1.13
C ALA A 270 17.08 -22.05 1.19
N ALA A 271 16.74 -22.70 2.32
CA ALA A 271 15.44 -23.36 2.50
C ALA A 271 14.24 -22.38 2.42
N GLY A 272 14.42 -21.11 2.74
CA GLY A 272 13.37 -20.07 2.59
C GLY A 272 13.00 -19.81 1.14
N THR A 273 13.85 -20.16 0.19
CA THR A 273 13.62 -19.95 -1.24
C THR A 273 12.94 -21.12 -1.95
N ALA A 274 12.59 -22.20 -1.22
CA ALA A 274 11.96 -23.41 -1.74
C ALA A 274 10.94 -23.97 -0.74
N GLN A 275 9.89 -23.22 -0.48
CA GLN A 275 8.80 -23.55 0.46
C GLN A 275 7.61 -24.15 -0.30
N TYR A 276 7.58 -25.48 -0.43
CA TYR A 276 6.58 -26.19 -1.24
C TYR A 276 5.15 -26.09 -0.69
N HIS A 277 4.98 -25.95 0.64
CA HIS A 277 3.66 -25.83 1.26
C HIS A 277 2.86 -24.62 0.76
N ILE A 278 3.53 -23.56 0.30
CA ILE A 278 2.89 -22.34 -0.20
C ILE A 278 1.99 -22.65 -1.40
N ASN A 279 2.38 -23.57 -2.25
CA ASN A 279 1.53 -24.04 -3.35
C ASN A 279 0.20 -24.63 -2.82
N ALA A 280 0.27 -25.43 -1.76
CA ALA A 280 -0.92 -26.02 -1.14
C ALA A 280 -1.79 -24.94 -0.45
N ASP A 281 -1.17 -23.97 0.22
CA ASP A 281 -1.88 -22.86 0.89
C ASP A 281 -2.65 -22.00 -0.10
N ILE A 282 -2.04 -21.71 -1.27
CA ILE A 282 -2.70 -20.96 -2.35
C ILE A 282 -3.89 -21.74 -2.90
N VAL A 283 -3.71 -23.03 -3.19
CA VAL A 283 -4.80 -23.88 -3.68
C VAL A 283 -5.92 -23.98 -2.65
N HIS A 284 -5.58 -24.14 -1.37
CA HIS A 284 -6.53 -24.17 -0.28
C HIS A 284 -7.37 -22.88 -0.22
N ALA A 285 -6.72 -21.71 -0.30
CA ALA A 285 -7.42 -20.42 -0.30
C ALA A 285 -8.35 -20.26 -1.51
N ILE A 286 -7.89 -20.59 -2.72
CA ILE A 286 -8.69 -20.57 -3.95
C ILE A 286 -9.92 -21.48 -3.81
N MET A 287 -9.72 -22.72 -3.37
CA MET A 287 -10.81 -23.69 -3.25
C MET A 287 -11.82 -23.32 -2.18
N ASN A 288 -11.37 -22.78 -1.06
CA ASN A 288 -12.26 -22.29 0.00
C ASN A 288 -13.08 -21.09 -0.47
N HIS A 289 -12.45 -20.15 -1.16
CA HIS A 289 -13.14 -19.01 -1.75
C HIS A 289 -14.20 -19.48 -2.75
N ALA A 290 -13.84 -20.36 -3.69
CA ALA A 290 -14.78 -20.87 -4.69
C ALA A 290 -15.95 -21.67 -4.09
N ARG A 291 -15.72 -22.41 -3.00
CA ARG A 291 -16.78 -23.12 -2.28
C ARG A 291 -17.71 -22.18 -1.53
N ALA A 292 -17.17 -21.16 -0.86
CA ALA A 292 -17.94 -20.21 -0.08
C ALA A 292 -18.79 -19.28 -0.94
N THR A 293 -18.28 -18.92 -2.12
CA THR A 293 -18.95 -17.99 -3.05
C THR A 293 -19.76 -18.69 -4.14
N GLU A 294 -19.52 -20.00 -4.32
CA GLU A 294 -20.05 -20.78 -5.47
C GLU A 294 -19.61 -20.23 -6.84
N ASP A 295 -18.57 -19.38 -6.87
CA ASP A 295 -18.07 -18.78 -8.11
C ASP A 295 -17.22 -19.76 -8.92
N LYS A 296 -17.91 -20.45 -9.82
CA LYS A 296 -17.30 -21.36 -10.80
C LYS A 296 -16.55 -20.60 -11.91
N THR A 297 -16.91 -19.36 -12.18
CA THR A 297 -16.29 -18.56 -13.24
C THR A 297 -14.84 -18.24 -12.87
N PHE A 298 -14.62 -17.70 -11.70
CA PHE A 298 -13.26 -17.47 -11.19
C PHE A 298 -12.44 -18.75 -11.16
N LEU A 299 -13.02 -19.84 -10.60
CA LEU A 299 -12.32 -21.11 -10.44
C LEU A 299 -11.84 -21.68 -11.79
N PHE A 300 -12.75 -21.82 -12.77
CA PHE A 300 -12.42 -22.50 -14.03
C PHE A 300 -11.71 -21.60 -15.04
N ARG A 301 -12.04 -20.33 -15.09
CA ARG A 301 -11.48 -19.41 -16.07
C ARG A 301 -10.11 -18.88 -15.65
N ASP A 302 -9.95 -18.49 -14.38
CA ASP A 302 -8.79 -17.75 -13.92
C ASP A 302 -7.86 -18.61 -13.06
N ALA A 303 -8.37 -19.38 -12.10
CA ALA A 303 -7.59 -20.09 -11.12
C ALA A 303 -7.18 -21.53 -11.50
N ALA A 304 -7.90 -22.18 -12.42
CA ALA A 304 -7.59 -23.57 -12.82
C ALA A 304 -6.13 -23.80 -13.26
N PRO A 305 -5.49 -22.89 -14.02
CA PRO A 305 -4.07 -23.07 -14.33
C PRO A 305 -3.17 -23.11 -13.09
N VAL A 306 -3.49 -22.37 -12.02
CA VAL A 306 -2.73 -22.42 -10.76
C VAL A 306 -2.87 -23.78 -10.12
N LEU A 307 -4.10 -24.32 -10.03
CA LEU A 307 -4.35 -25.64 -9.44
C LEU A 307 -3.58 -26.74 -10.17
N VAL A 308 -3.58 -26.72 -11.50
CA VAL A 308 -2.90 -27.71 -12.34
C VAL A 308 -1.38 -27.63 -12.17
N GLU A 309 -0.82 -26.43 -12.21
CA GLU A 309 0.63 -26.24 -12.18
C GLU A 309 1.25 -26.47 -10.78
N THR A 310 0.49 -26.21 -9.73
CA THR A 310 0.93 -26.51 -8.36
C THR A 310 0.85 -27.97 -7.98
N ALA A 311 0.09 -28.78 -8.74
CA ALA A 311 -0.04 -30.24 -8.54
C ALA A 311 1.00 -31.06 -9.32
N ARG A 312 1.83 -30.42 -10.13
CA ARG A 312 2.86 -31.05 -10.96
C ARG A 312 4.21 -31.13 -10.27
#